data_87eb1d6b822f02583363d75021f82c6c
#
_entry.id   87eb1d6b822f02583363d75021f82c6c
#
_cell.length_a   1.000
_cell.length_b   1.000
_cell.length_c   1.000
_cell.angle_alpha   90.00
_cell.angle_beta   90.00
_cell.angle_gamma   90.00
#
_symmetry.space_group_name_H-M   'P 1'
#
loop_
_entity.id
_entity.type
_entity.pdbx_description
1 polymer ?
#
loop_
_entity_poly.entity_id
_entity_poly.type
_entity_poly.pdbx_seq_one_letter_code
_entity_poly.pdbx_strand_id
1 'polypeptide(L)'
;MVQSDCLIASIQKYLDIFDHDATVDDIKYNTYEHFNIASSKINDSLFNAIKHSVYTCLHELYKIIKGFNKLNSYKFCGWVPTFFRKIRAKKYWMKYGIGVDSLSDMKTVIFPLHMEPEISLLQISPEFNNSYEIICWVSKNLPADTILVIKENPWSFGIRSKNYYDRLRKIGNVELARLDTTTEEWINRSIFTVAITGTSGYESIYFNKPVLSYGKYQIINYLPTVRYVANFFETRDAIKDLMCINNNVFLKSKYALHKSLMSCGFSLPRHLDYLDADYLVGDLGKILSGNLYDQYLVKFLGSR
;
A
#
# COMPACT_ATOMS: atom_id res chain seq x y z
N MET A 1 -11.86 15.77 5.82
CA MET A 1 -11.40 17.10 5.38
C MET A 1 -10.63 17.81 6.48
N VAL A 2 -11.19 18.10 7.64
CA VAL A 2 -10.51 18.86 8.73
C VAL A 2 -9.22 18.21 9.25
N GLN A 3 -9.17 16.90 9.33
CA GLN A 3 -8.00 16.15 9.83
C GLN A 3 -6.84 16.14 8.81
N SER A 4 -7.15 16.14 7.52
CA SER A 4 -6.16 16.26 6.45
C SER A 4 -5.48 17.64 6.47
N ASP A 5 -6.25 18.69 6.69
CA ASP A 5 -5.72 20.07 6.70
C ASP A 5 -4.79 20.29 7.89
N CYS A 6 -5.11 19.73 9.06
CA CYS A 6 -4.25 19.77 10.25
C CYS A 6 -2.91 19.04 9.98
N LEU A 7 -2.95 17.87 9.35
CA LEU A 7 -1.76 17.10 9.08
C LEU A 7 -0.89 17.74 7.99
N ILE A 8 -1.50 18.32 6.97
CA ILE A 8 -0.80 19.10 5.93
C ILE A 8 -0.08 20.32 6.54
N ALA A 9 -0.78 21.09 7.37
CA ALA A 9 -0.19 22.23 8.07
C ALA A 9 0.95 21.81 9.00
N SER A 10 0.82 20.65 9.66
CA SER A 10 1.86 20.06 10.50
C SER A 10 3.09 19.65 9.67
N ILE A 11 2.90 19.02 8.51
CA ILE A 11 4.00 18.68 7.60
C ILE A 11 4.76 19.95 7.20
N GLN A 12 4.07 20.99 6.75
CA GLN A 12 4.70 22.24 6.36
C GLN A 12 5.48 22.87 7.51
N LYS A 13 4.89 22.94 8.72
CA LYS A 13 5.56 23.41 9.93
C LYS A 13 6.87 22.66 10.18
N TYR A 14 6.86 21.33 10.14
CA TYR A 14 8.06 20.54 10.43
C TYR A 14 9.08 20.55 9.28
N LEU A 15 8.65 20.81 8.06
CA LEU A 15 9.58 21.11 6.97
C LEU A 15 10.32 22.43 7.19
N ASP A 16 9.62 23.46 7.69
CA ASP A 16 10.19 24.79 7.89
C ASP A 16 11.17 24.85 9.07
N ILE A 17 10.89 24.10 10.15
CA ILE A 17 11.72 24.09 11.36
C ILE A 17 12.81 23.01 11.39
N PHE A 18 12.94 22.24 10.30
CA PHE A 18 13.96 21.18 10.24
C PHE A 18 15.36 21.77 10.31
N ASP A 19 16.11 21.40 11.34
CA ASP A 19 17.54 21.71 11.47
C ASP A 19 18.36 20.44 11.16
N HIS A 20 19.52 20.62 10.53
CA HIS A 20 20.41 19.50 10.15
C HIS A 20 20.94 18.70 11.34
N ASP A 21 20.91 19.26 12.54
CA ASP A 21 21.34 18.60 13.77
C ASP A 21 20.23 17.75 14.41
N ALA A 22 19.03 17.70 13.83
CA ALA A 22 17.94 16.84 14.31
C ALA A 22 18.30 15.37 14.09
N THR A 23 18.55 14.65 15.18
CA THR A 23 18.80 13.19 15.13
C THR A 23 17.52 12.45 14.72
N VAL A 24 17.59 11.80 13.58
CA VAL A 24 16.48 11.01 13.00
C VAL A 24 16.73 9.51 13.22
N ASP A 25 17.76 9.16 13.97
CA ASP A 25 18.30 7.80 14.10
C ASP A 25 17.34 6.79 14.77
N ASP A 26 16.35 7.26 15.53
CA ASP A 26 15.41 6.38 16.24
C ASP A 26 14.11 6.07 15.46
N ILE A 27 13.97 6.57 14.23
CA ILE A 27 12.77 6.34 13.44
C ILE A 27 12.89 5.01 12.70
N LYS A 28 12.51 3.92 13.38
CA LYS A 28 12.44 2.59 12.77
C LYS A 28 11.02 2.31 12.28
N TYR A 29 10.89 1.97 11.01
CA TYR A 29 9.66 1.42 10.46
C TYR A 29 9.71 -0.11 10.58
N ASN A 30 8.73 -0.69 11.29
CA ASN A 30 8.69 -2.13 11.52
C ASN A 30 7.85 -2.84 10.43
N THR A 31 8.48 -3.20 9.31
CA THR A 31 7.84 -3.89 8.18
C THR A 31 7.71 -5.41 8.39
N TYR A 32 8.45 -5.98 9.32
CA TYR A 32 8.64 -7.42 9.45
C TYR A 32 7.35 -8.19 9.80
N GLU A 33 6.49 -7.60 10.63
CA GLU A 33 5.23 -8.23 11.04
C GLU A 33 4.24 -8.36 9.88
N HIS A 34 4.15 -7.34 9.00
CA HIS A 34 3.27 -7.37 7.83
C HIS A 34 3.68 -8.43 6.81
N PHE A 35 4.98 -8.63 6.61
CA PHE A 35 5.49 -9.66 5.69
C PHE A 35 5.15 -11.07 6.16
N ASN A 36 5.31 -11.38 7.45
CA ASN A 36 5.03 -12.69 8.00
C ASN A 36 3.54 -13.06 7.92
N ILE A 37 2.65 -12.12 8.19
CA ILE A 37 1.19 -12.29 8.04
C ILE A 37 0.82 -12.47 6.57
N ALA A 38 1.42 -11.71 5.68
CA ALA A 38 1.14 -11.77 4.26
C ALA A 38 1.68 -13.06 3.62
N SER A 39 2.89 -13.52 4.00
CA SER A 39 3.48 -14.76 3.48
C SER A 39 2.70 -16.00 3.90
N SER A 40 2.10 -16.02 5.09
CA SER A 40 1.25 -17.11 5.56
C SER A 40 0.01 -17.30 4.67
N LYS A 41 -0.55 -16.21 4.12
CA LYS A 41 -1.72 -16.25 3.22
C LYS A 41 -1.43 -16.81 1.82
N ILE A 42 -0.18 -16.79 1.40
CA ILE A 42 0.24 -17.42 0.14
C ILE A 42 0.30 -18.96 0.28
N ASN A 43 0.45 -19.46 1.49
CA ASN A 43 0.66 -20.87 1.80
C ASN A 43 -0.59 -21.60 2.33
N ASP A 44 -1.80 -21.17 1.95
CA ASP A 44 -3.04 -21.88 2.30
C ASP A 44 -2.98 -23.35 1.91
N SER A 45 -3.40 -24.25 2.81
CA SER A 45 -3.51 -25.67 2.52
C SER A 45 -4.84 -26.00 1.82
N LEU A 46 -4.87 -27.05 0.98
CA LEU A 46 -6.10 -27.54 0.37
C LEU A 46 -7.14 -27.92 1.43
N PHE A 47 -6.69 -28.48 2.55
CA PHE A 47 -7.56 -28.84 3.67
C PHE A 47 -8.28 -27.61 4.24
N ASN A 48 -7.57 -26.51 4.46
CA ASN A 48 -8.16 -25.26 4.92
C ASN A 48 -9.16 -24.70 3.90
N ALA A 49 -8.84 -24.73 2.60
CA ALA A 49 -9.74 -24.29 1.56
C ALA A 49 -11.04 -25.10 1.52
N ILE A 50 -10.97 -26.43 1.66
CA ILE A 50 -12.14 -27.33 1.75
C ILE A 50 -12.93 -27.04 3.02
N LYS A 51 -12.27 -26.97 4.18
CA LYS A 51 -12.91 -26.65 5.47
C LYS A 51 -13.69 -25.34 5.40
N HIS A 52 -13.09 -24.28 4.85
CA HIS A 52 -13.76 -22.99 4.68
C HIS A 52 -14.93 -23.06 3.69
N SER A 53 -14.81 -23.84 2.60
CA SER A 53 -15.91 -24.03 1.65
C SER A 53 -17.09 -24.73 2.31
N VAL A 54 -16.84 -25.82 3.06
CA VAL A 54 -17.89 -26.55 3.79
C VAL A 54 -18.55 -25.67 4.84
N TYR A 55 -17.75 -24.96 5.65
CA TYR A 55 -18.29 -24.01 6.64
C TYR A 55 -19.18 -22.94 5.99
N THR A 56 -18.73 -22.36 4.89
CA THR A 56 -19.49 -21.33 4.17
C THR A 56 -20.81 -21.88 3.62
N CYS A 57 -20.80 -23.09 3.05
CA CYS A 57 -21.99 -23.77 2.59
C CYS A 57 -23.00 -24.01 3.71
N LEU A 58 -22.54 -24.53 4.86
CA LEU A 58 -23.41 -24.76 6.03
C LEU A 58 -23.96 -23.45 6.61
N HIS A 59 -23.16 -22.42 6.66
CA HIS A 59 -23.59 -21.12 7.12
C HIS A 59 -24.61 -20.44 6.18
N GLU A 60 -24.47 -20.58 4.88
CA GLU A 60 -25.47 -20.07 3.93
C GLU A 60 -26.76 -20.88 3.97
N LEU A 61 -26.68 -22.23 4.13
CA LEU A 61 -27.86 -23.08 4.38
C LEU A 61 -28.59 -22.67 5.65
N TYR A 62 -27.86 -22.42 6.74
CA TYR A 62 -28.43 -21.92 8.01
C TYR A 62 -29.18 -20.60 7.79
N LYS A 63 -28.65 -19.66 7.01
CA LYS A 63 -29.31 -18.40 6.68
C LYS A 63 -30.61 -18.61 5.93
N ILE A 64 -30.64 -19.53 4.95
CA ILE A 64 -31.86 -19.88 4.21
C ILE A 64 -32.91 -20.39 5.16
N ILE A 65 -32.55 -21.33 6.07
CA ILE A 65 -33.49 -21.89 7.06
C ILE A 65 -34.04 -20.80 7.99
N LYS A 66 -33.24 -19.80 8.32
CA LYS A 66 -33.63 -18.63 9.12
C LYS A 66 -34.42 -17.55 8.36
N GLY A 67 -34.70 -17.76 7.07
CA GLY A 67 -35.51 -16.82 6.27
C GLY A 67 -34.74 -15.60 5.75
N PHE A 68 -33.42 -15.61 5.76
CA PHE A 68 -32.63 -14.54 5.14
C PHE A 68 -32.64 -14.68 3.61
N ASN A 69 -33.29 -13.76 2.93
CA ASN A 69 -33.53 -13.80 1.48
C ASN A 69 -32.30 -13.43 0.60
N LYS A 70 -31.19 -13.04 1.19
CA LYS A 70 -29.98 -12.67 0.43
C LYS A 70 -28.90 -13.73 0.60
N LEU A 71 -28.80 -14.62 -0.39
CA LEU A 71 -27.67 -15.51 -0.55
C LEU A 71 -26.44 -14.72 -1.02
N ASN A 72 -25.34 -14.81 -0.28
CA ASN A 72 -24.04 -14.37 -0.77
C ASN A 72 -23.47 -15.43 -1.72
N SER A 73 -24.06 -15.53 -2.94
CA SER A 73 -23.61 -16.47 -3.98
C SER A 73 -22.09 -16.33 -4.30
N TYR A 74 -21.55 -15.16 -4.07
CA TYR A 74 -20.13 -14.85 -4.19
C TYR A 74 -19.23 -15.71 -3.26
N LYS A 75 -19.72 -16.10 -2.10
CA LYS A 75 -18.96 -16.91 -1.12
C LYS A 75 -19.14 -18.42 -1.34
N PHE A 76 -20.18 -18.84 -2.01
CA PHE A 76 -20.66 -20.22 -2.02
C PHE A 76 -19.68 -21.23 -2.64
N CYS A 77 -18.88 -20.85 -3.63
CA CYS A 77 -17.95 -21.75 -4.32
C CYS A 77 -16.54 -21.19 -4.46
N GLY A 78 -16.18 -20.14 -3.72
CA GLY A 78 -14.99 -19.34 -3.98
C GLY A 78 -13.66 -19.94 -3.48
N TRP A 79 -13.67 -20.74 -2.41
CA TRP A 79 -12.43 -21.12 -1.73
C TRP A 79 -11.61 -22.17 -2.49
N VAL A 80 -12.23 -23.23 -2.98
CA VAL A 80 -11.53 -24.29 -3.73
C VAL A 80 -10.97 -23.77 -5.07
N PRO A 81 -11.76 -23.11 -5.93
CA PRO A 81 -11.23 -22.48 -7.14
C PRO A 81 -10.14 -21.45 -6.84
N THR A 82 -10.26 -20.68 -5.75
CA THR A 82 -9.25 -19.70 -5.34
C THR A 82 -7.95 -20.38 -4.94
N PHE A 83 -8.02 -21.49 -4.22
CA PHE A 83 -6.85 -22.31 -3.89
C PHE A 83 -6.08 -22.75 -5.14
N PHE A 84 -6.76 -23.30 -6.14
CA PHE A 84 -6.11 -23.72 -7.38
C PHE A 84 -5.55 -22.51 -8.18
N ARG A 85 -6.24 -21.38 -8.16
CA ARG A 85 -5.71 -20.14 -8.76
C ARG A 85 -4.44 -19.67 -8.06
N LYS A 86 -4.39 -19.70 -6.72
CA LYS A 86 -3.19 -19.40 -5.94
C LYS A 86 -2.01 -20.32 -6.29
N ILE A 87 -2.24 -21.64 -6.39
CA ILE A 87 -1.19 -22.57 -6.80
C ILE A 87 -0.65 -22.26 -8.19
N ARG A 88 -1.53 -21.99 -9.16
CA ARG A 88 -1.11 -21.65 -10.53
C ARG A 88 -0.34 -20.32 -10.55
N ALA A 89 -0.81 -19.32 -9.83
CA ALA A 89 -0.14 -18.04 -9.68
C ALA A 89 1.23 -18.23 -9.02
N LYS A 90 1.33 -19.02 -7.93
CA LYS A 90 2.61 -19.32 -7.27
C LYS A 90 3.61 -19.95 -8.23
N LYS A 91 3.19 -20.98 -8.99
CA LYS A 91 4.04 -21.61 -10.01
C LYS A 91 4.49 -20.62 -11.08
N TYR A 92 3.60 -19.71 -11.49
CA TYR A 92 3.91 -18.67 -12.48
C TYR A 92 4.98 -17.72 -11.97
N TRP A 93 4.78 -17.17 -10.76
CA TRP A 93 5.71 -16.24 -10.14
C TRP A 93 7.06 -16.85 -9.80
N MET A 94 7.08 -18.12 -9.36
CA MET A 94 8.33 -18.86 -9.14
C MET A 94 9.12 -19.10 -10.43
N LYS A 95 8.42 -19.29 -11.54
CA LYS A 95 9.05 -19.50 -12.86
C LYS A 95 9.61 -18.23 -13.46
N TYR A 96 8.92 -17.10 -13.30
CA TYR A 96 9.19 -15.87 -14.03
C TYR A 96 9.63 -14.70 -13.15
N GLY A 97 9.48 -14.81 -11.85
CA GLY A 97 9.93 -13.78 -10.91
C GLY A 97 11.45 -13.78 -10.75
N ILE A 98 12.00 -12.58 -10.62
CA ILE A 98 13.43 -12.35 -10.43
C ILE A 98 13.76 -11.99 -8.98
N GLY A 99 14.93 -12.35 -8.53
CA GLY A 99 15.48 -11.93 -7.22
C GLY A 99 16.07 -10.52 -7.28
N VAL A 100 16.30 -9.94 -6.13
CA VAL A 100 16.86 -8.57 -6.00
C VAL A 100 18.23 -8.46 -6.68
N ASP A 101 19.07 -9.50 -6.57
CA ASP A 101 20.42 -9.52 -7.12
C ASP A 101 20.48 -9.78 -8.63
N SER A 102 19.35 -10.20 -9.22
CA SER A 102 19.31 -10.56 -10.66
C SER A 102 19.50 -9.36 -11.61
N LEU A 103 19.41 -8.15 -11.10
CA LEU A 103 19.51 -6.90 -11.87
C LEU A 103 20.68 -6.03 -11.40
N SER A 104 21.81 -6.60 -11.03
CA SER A 104 22.98 -5.88 -10.46
C SER A 104 23.40 -4.68 -11.28
N ASP A 105 23.38 -4.80 -12.59
CA ASP A 105 23.89 -3.80 -13.55
C ASP A 105 22.84 -2.79 -14.04
N MET A 106 21.58 -2.95 -13.62
CA MET A 106 20.46 -2.10 -14.06
C MET A 106 19.93 -1.25 -12.92
N LYS A 107 19.51 -0.03 -13.21
CA LYS A 107 18.69 0.75 -12.28
C LYS A 107 17.32 0.12 -12.18
N THR A 108 16.73 0.15 -10.98
CA THR A 108 15.41 -0.42 -10.75
C THR A 108 14.46 0.61 -10.15
N VAL A 109 13.20 0.49 -10.53
CA VAL A 109 12.06 1.21 -9.94
C VAL A 109 11.08 0.15 -9.47
N ILE A 110 10.59 0.28 -8.25
CA ILE A 110 9.63 -0.70 -7.69
C ILE A 110 8.20 -0.15 -7.77
N PHE A 111 7.27 -0.98 -8.23
CA PHE A 111 5.84 -0.75 -8.10
C PHE A 111 5.16 -1.92 -7.39
N PRO A 112 4.93 -1.83 -6.09
CA PRO A 112 4.09 -2.76 -5.37
C PRO A 112 2.63 -2.61 -5.82
N LEU A 113 2.03 -3.70 -6.28
CA LEU A 113 0.64 -3.71 -6.74
C LEU A 113 -0.33 -3.57 -5.56
N HIS A 114 -1.37 -2.79 -5.78
CA HIS A 114 -2.48 -2.68 -4.86
C HIS A 114 -3.44 -3.87 -4.97
N MET A 115 -4.24 -4.05 -3.96
CA MET A 115 -5.41 -4.93 -4.04
C MET A 115 -6.44 -4.28 -4.97
N GLU A 116 -6.89 -5.00 -5.99
CA GLU A 116 -7.89 -4.50 -6.94
C GLU A 116 -9.09 -5.46 -6.99
N PRO A 117 -10.31 -4.97 -6.72
CA PRO A 117 -10.68 -3.62 -6.27
C PRO A 117 -10.38 -3.37 -4.79
N GLU A 118 -9.92 -2.17 -4.44
CA GLU A 118 -9.68 -1.73 -3.07
C GLU A 118 -10.45 -0.44 -2.78
N ILE A 119 -11.04 -0.34 -1.58
CA ILE A 119 -11.83 0.83 -1.19
C ILE A 119 -10.97 2.10 -1.22
N SER A 120 -9.72 2.01 -0.77
CA SER A 120 -8.78 3.15 -0.79
C SER A 120 -8.52 3.65 -2.21
N LEU A 121 -8.37 2.76 -3.21
CA LEU A 121 -8.24 3.14 -4.61
C LEU A 121 -9.50 3.82 -5.13
N LEU A 122 -10.67 3.25 -4.85
CA LEU A 122 -11.95 3.76 -5.34
C LEU A 122 -12.32 5.12 -4.73
N GLN A 123 -11.86 5.43 -3.53
CA GLN A 123 -12.17 6.67 -2.84
C GLN A 123 -11.10 7.76 -3.02
N ILE A 124 -9.83 7.38 -3.02
CA ILE A 124 -8.71 8.32 -3.01
C ILE A 124 -8.20 8.60 -4.44
N SER A 125 -8.30 7.60 -5.34
CA SER A 125 -7.80 7.70 -6.71
C SER A 125 -8.63 6.85 -7.67
N PRO A 126 -9.92 7.14 -7.84
CA PRO A 126 -10.81 6.34 -8.68
C PRO A 126 -10.37 6.30 -10.15
N GLU A 127 -9.68 7.34 -10.63
CA GLU A 127 -9.08 7.44 -11.95
C GLU A 127 -7.95 6.43 -12.19
N PHE A 128 -7.31 5.94 -11.13
CA PHE A 128 -6.18 5.01 -11.18
C PHE A 128 -6.50 3.63 -10.59
N ASN A 129 -7.73 3.16 -10.72
CA ASN A 129 -8.15 1.84 -10.26
C ASN A 129 -7.62 0.69 -11.13
N ASN A 130 -6.88 0.99 -12.20
CA ASN A 130 -6.24 0.04 -13.10
C ASN A 130 -4.72 0.21 -13.09
N SER A 131 -4.02 -0.55 -12.28
CA SER A 131 -2.55 -0.49 -12.17
C SER A 131 -1.81 -0.78 -13.47
N TYR A 132 -2.43 -1.54 -14.41
CA TYR A 132 -1.80 -1.84 -15.70
C TYR A 132 -1.52 -0.58 -16.53
N GLU A 133 -2.42 0.39 -16.50
CA GLU A 133 -2.24 1.65 -17.23
C GLU A 133 -1.07 2.46 -16.66
N ILE A 134 -0.98 2.57 -15.34
CA ILE A 134 0.14 3.23 -14.67
C ILE A 134 1.47 2.54 -15.01
N ILE A 135 1.49 1.20 -14.99
CA ILE A 135 2.69 0.44 -15.37
C ILE A 135 3.13 0.81 -16.80
N CYS A 136 2.18 0.89 -17.73
CA CYS A 136 2.47 1.31 -19.11
C CYS A 136 3.00 2.75 -19.19
N TRP A 137 2.46 3.68 -18.41
CA TRP A 137 2.92 5.07 -18.37
C TRP A 137 4.32 5.19 -17.80
N VAL A 138 4.57 4.57 -16.66
CA VAL A 138 5.89 4.57 -16.03
C VAL A 138 6.92 3.92 -16.94
N SER A 139 6.66 2.71 -17.40
CA SER A 139 7.56 1.95 -18.29
C SER A 139 8.02 2.77 -19.51
N LYS A 140 7.09 3.46 -20.19
CA LYS A 140 7.39 4.28 -21.37
C LYS A 140 8.22 5.54 -21.09
N ASN A 141 8.23 6.00 -19.83
CA ASN A 141 8.92 7.21 -19.41
C ASN A 141 10.24 6.93 -18.67
N LEU A 142 10.53 5.66 -18.35
CA LEU A 142 11.80 5.29 -17.74
C LEU A 142 12.96 5.35 -18.76
N PRO A 143 14.17 5.71 -18.31
CA PRO A 143 15.39 5.59 -19.12
C PRO A 143 15.64 4.13 -19.57
N ALA A 144 16.38 3.97 -20.66
CA ALA A 144 16.68 2.65 -21.24
C ALA A 144 17.46 1.71 -20.30
N ASP A 145 18.22 2.27 -19.35
CA ASP A 145 19.01 1.54 -18.34
C ASP A 145 18.21 1.19 -17.07
N THR A 146 16.89 1.37 -17.10
CA THR A 146 16.04 1.26 -15.91
C THR A 146 14.92 0.24 -16.11
N ILE A 147 14.79 -0.69 -15.18
CA ILE A 147 13.77 -1.74 -15.14
C ILE A 147 12.68 -1.38 -14.10
N LEU A 148 11.43 -1.49 -14.52
CA LEU A 148 10.28 -1.41 -13.63
C LEU A 148 9.98 -2.78 -13.05
N VAL A 149 10.19 -2.94 -11.77
CA VAL A 149 9.92 -4.19 -11.05
C VAL A 149 8.53 -4.14 -10.45
N ILE A 150 7.70 -5.12 -10.78
CA ILE A 150 6.34 -5.24 -10.27
C ILE A 150 6.31 -6.28 -9.16
N LYS A 151 5.86 -5.90 -7.97
CA LYS A 151 5.68 -6.82 -6.86
C LYS A 151 4.20 -7.03 -6.56
N GLU A 152 3.78 -8.30 -6.55
CA GLU A 152 2.39 -8.65 -6.27
C GLU A 152 2.04 -8.42 -4.79
N ASN A 153 0.83 -7.94 -4.56
CA ASN A 153 0.28 -7.83 -3.22
C ASN A 153 -0.11 -9.23 -2.71
N PRO A 154 0.42 -9.67 -1.56
CA PRO A 154 0.12 -10.99 -1.01
C PRO A 154 -1.37 -11.26 -0.79
N TRP A 155 -2.17 -10.22 -0.51
CA TRP A 155 -3.62 -10.34 -0.32
C TRP A 155 -4.39 -10.54 -1.62
N SER A 156 -3.85 -10.03 -2.74
CA SER A 156 -4.42 -10.18 -4.09
C SER A 156 -3.90 -11.41 -4.81
N PHE A 157 -3.02 -12.17 -4.18
CA PHE A 157 -2.35 -13.29 -4.81
C PHE A 157 -3.35 -14.37 -5.29
N GLY A 158 -3.29 -14.67 -6.58
CA GLY A 158 -4.23 -15.61 -7.22
C GLY A 158 -5.58 -14.99 -7.63
N ILE A 159 -5.82 -13.69 -7.37
CA ILE A 159 -7.00 -12.97 -7.85
C ILE A 159 -6.81 -12.56 -9.30
N ARG A 160 -5.67 -11.96 -9.63
CA ARG A 160 -5.34 -11.56 -11.00
C ARG A 160 -5.14 -12.76 -11.91
N SER A 161 -5.58 -12.64 -13.16
CA SER A 161 -5.46 -13.70 -14.16
C SER A 161 -4.02 -13.87 -14.63
N LYS A 162 -3.68 -15.09 -15.11
CA LYS A 162 -2.40 -15.35 -15.78
C LYS A 162 -2.18 -14.38 -16.96
N ASN A 163 -3.23 -14.07 -17.71
CA ASN A 163 -3.15 -13.16 -18.86
C ASN A 163 -2.70 -11.74 -18.45
N TYR A 164 -3.08 -11.27 -17.26
CA TYR A 164 -2.61 -9.99 -16.74
C TYR A 164 -1.07 -9.98 -16.61
N TYR A 165 -0.49 -11.00 -16.00
CA TYR A 165 0.96 -11.11 -15.83
C TYR A 165 1.69 -11.35 -17.16
N ASP A 166 1.11 -12.15 -18.08
CA ASP A 166 1.67 -12.35 -19.41
C ASP A 166 1.73 -11.04 -20.20
N ARG A 167 0.75 -10.15 -20.02
CA ARG A 167 0.76 -8.81 -20.63
C ARG A 167 1.84 -7.92 -20.03
N LEU A 168 2.04 -7.96 -18.72
CA LEU A 168 3.11 -7.19 -18.05
C LEU A 168 4.50 -7.59 -18.59
N ARG A 169 4.76 -8.89 -18.68
CA ARG A 169 6.03 -9.42 -19.17
C ARG A 169 6.32 -9.15 -20.66
N LYS A 170 5.32 -8.77 -21.44
CA LYS A 170 5.51 -8.34 -22.82
C LYS A 170 6.02 -6.90 -22.94
N ILE A 171 6.02 -6.14 -21.84
CA ILE A 171 6.59 -4.81 -21.79
C ILE A 171 8.10 -4.98 -21.55
N GLY A 172 8.92 -4.52 -22.47
CA GLY A 172 10.34 -4.88 -22.55
C GLY A 172 11.22 -4.51 -21.36
N ASN A 173 10.82 -3.50 -20.57
CA ASN A 173 11.53 -3.06 -19.36
C ASN A 173 10.70 -3.29 -18.07
N VAL A 174 9.82 -4.30 -18.05
CA VAL A 174 9.03 -4.70 -16.89
C VAL A 174 9.38 -6.11 -16.47
N GLU A 175 9.72 -6.27 -15.17
CA GLU A 175 10.02 -7.56 -14.58
C GLU A 175 9.14 -7.81 -13.34
N LEU A 176 8.95 -9.08 -12.99
CA LEU A 176 8.17 -9.48 -11.84
C LEU A 176 9.11 -9.82 -10.66
N ALA A 177 8.89 -9.24 -9.49
CA ALA A 177 9.66 -9.57 -8.29
C ALA A 177 9.29 -10.96 -7.78
N ARG A 178 10.25 -11.78 -7.37
CA ARG A 178 9.99 -13.07 -6.72
C ARG A 178 9.14 -12.90 -5.46
N LEU A 179 8.33 -13.91 -5.16
CA LEU A 179 7.42 -13.89 -4.01
C LEU A 179 8.13 -13.96 -2.67
N ASP A 180 9.29 -14.60 -2.63
CA ASP A 180 10.13 -14.78 -1.45
C ASP A 180 11.00 -13.55 -1.12
N THR A 181 11.00 -12.52 -1.95
CA THR A 181 11.62 -11.22 -1.66
C THR A 181 10.65 -10.28 -0.95
N THR A 182 11.15 -9.39 -0.11
CA THR A 182 10.32 -8.40 0.59
C THR A 182 10.13 -7.12 -0.23
N THR A 183 9.12 -6.33 0.11
CA THR A 183 8.95 -4.99 -0.50
C THR A 183 10.09 -4.07 -0.07
N GLU A 184 10.56 -4.19 1.16
CA GLU A 184 11.68 -3.44 1.71
C GLU A 184 12.97 -3.65 0.92
N GLU A 185 13.34 -4.91 0.63
CA GLU A 185 14.52 -5.23 -0.19
C GLU A 185 14.45 -4.53 -1.55
N TRP A 186 13.30 -4.55 -2.19
CA TRP A 186 13.09 -3.89 -3.48
C TRP A 186 13.08 -2.36 -3.38
N ILE A 187 12.49 -1.78 -2.32
CA ILE A 187 12.56 -0.34 -2.08
C ILE A 187 14.02 0.08 -1.92
N ASN A 188 14.79 -0.63 -1.07
CA ASN A 188 16.20 -0.32 -0.84
C ASN A 188 17.04 -0.42 -2.12
N ARG A 189 16.74 -1.39 -2.99
CA ARG A 189 17.41 -1.58 -4.27
C ARG A 189 17.03 -0.53 -5.31
N SER A 190 15.81 0.03 -5.24
CA SER A 190 15.24 0.91 -6.24
C SER A 190 15.72 2.36 -6.11
N ILE A 191 15.73 3.07 -7.24
CA ILE A 191 16.04 4.51 -7.29
C ILE A 191 14.84 5.34 -6.81
N PHE A 192 13.63 4.90 -7.06
CA PHE A 192 12.37 5.45 -6.50
C PHE A 192 11.27 4.37 -6.48
N THR A 193 10.20 4.66 -5.77
CA THR A 193 9.01 3.81 -5.68
C THR A 193 7.83 4.46 -6.38
N VAL A 194 7.04 3.66 -7.08
CA VAL A 194 5.73 4.07 -7.61
C VAL A 194 4.64 3.64 -6.66
N ALA A 195 3.74 4.54 -6.29
CA ALA A 195 2.62 4.26 -5.39
C ALA A 195 1.33 4.94 -5.88
N ILE A 196 0.18 4.30 -5.64
CA ILE A 196 -1.12 4.96 -5.85
C ILE A 196 -1.66 5.40 -4.49
N THR A 197 -2.07 4.46 -3.61
CA THR A 197 -2.64 4.76 -2.29
C THR A 197 -2.07 3.90 -1.17
N GLY A 198 -1.09 3.05 -1.46
CA GLY A 198 -0.56 2.05 -0.52
C GLY A 198 0.46 2.60 0.48
N THR A 199 0.72 1.79 1.51
CA THR A 199 1.74 2.06 2.54
C THR A 199 3.16 2.12 1.97
N SER A 200 3.41 1.51 0.81
CA SER A 200 4.72 1.50 0.15
C SER A 200 5.30 2.89 -0.12
N GLY A 201 4.44 3.90 -0.35
CA GLY A 201 4.87 5.28 -0.46
C GLY A 201 5.44 5.83 0.86
N TYR A 202 4.79 5.53 1.98
CA TYR A 202 5.27 5.88 3.32
C TYR A 202 6.55 5.13 3.66
N GLU A 203 6.58 3.82 3.43
CA GLU A 203 7.75 2.97 3.63
C GLU A 203 8.97 3.51 2.88
N SER A 204 8.78 3.92 1.63
CA SER A 204 9.86 4.47 0.81
C SER A 204 10.49 5.73 1.41
N ILE A 205 9.68 6.63 1.98
CA ILE A 205 10.19 7.83 2.65
C ILE A 205 11.05 7.45 3.87
N TYR A 206 10.64 6.43 4.63
CA TYR A 206 11.44 5.92 5.76
C TYR A 206 12.76 5.28 5.32
N PHE A 207 12.80 4.68 4.12
CA PHE A 207 14.01 4.14 3.50
C PHE A 207 14.81 5.17 2.67
N ASN A 208 14.51 6.46 2.82
CA ASN A 208 15.16 7.55 2.09
C ASN A 208 15.08 7.37 0.56
N LYS A 209 13.93 6.93 0.07
CA LYS A 209 13.66 6.78 -1.36
C LYS A 209 12.57 7.74 -1.80
N PRO A 210 12.73 8.37 -2.97
CA PRO A 210 11.70 9.23 -3.52
C PRO A 210 10.48 8.43 -4.00
N VAL A 211 9.35 9.10 -4.16
CA VAL A 211 8.07 8.46 -4.51
C VAL A 211 7.43 9.17 -5.69
N LEU A 212 7.05 8.41 -6.71
CA LEU A 212 6.12 8.81 -7.75
C LEU A 212 4.71 8.41 -7.31
N SER A 213 3.87 9.38 -7.01
CA SER A 213 2.53 9.18 -6.45
C SER A 213 1.45 9.48 -7.48
N TYR A 214 0.49 8.55 -7.62
CA TYR A 214 -0.73 8.73 -8.41
C TYR A 214 -1.96 8.99 -7.55
N GLY A 215 -1.83 8.88 -6.22
CA GLY A 215 -2.92 9.12 -5.28
C GLY A 215 -3.10 10.59 -4.97
N LYS A 216 -4.11 11.23 -5.54
CA LYS A 216 -4.37 12.67 -5.41
C LYS A 216 -4.44 13.15 -3.96
N TYR A 217 -5.07 12.40 -3.09
CA TYR A 217 -5.33 12.81 -1.70
C TYR A 217 -4.39 12.15 -0.68
N GLN A 218 -3.22 11.70 -1.12
CA GLN A 218 -2.20 11.19 -0.20
C GLN A 218 -1.47 12.33 0.51
N ILE A 219 -1.32 12.18 1.82
CA ILE A 219 -0.61 13.14 2.68
C ILE A 219 0.86 13.27 2.29
N ILE A 220 1.48 12.17 1.84
CA ILE A 220 2.88 12.19 1.41
C ILE A 220 3.15 13.10 0.21
N ASN A 221 2.12 13.49 -0.55
CA ASN A 221 2.26 14.39 -1.70
C ASN A 221 2.80 15.78 -1.32
N TYR A 222 2.71 16.16 -0.05
CA TYR A 222 3.21 17.44 0.46
C TYR A 222 4.70 17.37 0.85
N LEU A 223 5.33 16.24 0.71
CA LEU A 223 6.76 16.07 1.00
C LEU A 223 7.62 16.36 -0.23
N PRO A 224 8.78 17.02 -0.07
CA PRO A 224 9.64 17.39 -1.18
C PRO A 224 10.25 16.20 -1.93
N THR A 225 10.25 14.99 -1.34
CA THR A 225 10.70 13.74 -1.96
C THR A 225 9.61 13.02 -2.74
N VAL A 226 8.40 13.56 -2.81
CA VAL A 226 7.27 12.97 -3.51
C VAL A 226 6.87 13.84 -4.71
N ARG A 227 6.55 13.20 -5.82
CA ARG A 227 5.96 13.85 -6.99
C ARG A 227 4.59 13.23 -7.27
N TYR A 228 3.54 14.00 -7.02
CA TYR A 228 2.20 13.63 -7.46
C TYR A 228 2.03 13.92 -8.94
N VAL A 229 1.42 12.99 -9.66
CA VAL A 229 1.14 13.10 -11.09
C VAL A 229 -0.27 12.60 -11.41
N ALA A 230 -0.94 13.29 -12.33
CA ALA A 230 -2.30 12.97 -12.74
C ALA A 230 -2.39 12.42 -14.17
N ASN A 231 -1.31 12.49 -14.96
CA ASN A 231 -1.33 12.08 -16.36
C ASN A 231 0.03 11.61 -16.87
N PHE A 232 0.03 11.13 -18.11
CA PHE A 232 1.22 10.59 -18.76
C PHE A 232 2.37 11.62 -18.93
N PHE A 233 2.06 12.86 -19.25
CA PHE A 233 3.07 13.88 -19.48
C PHE A 233 3.73 14.32 -18.18
N GLU A 234 2.94 14.53 -17.14
CA GLU A 234 3.45 14.81 -15.80
C GLU A 234 4.33 13.67 -15.28
N THR A 235 3.99 12.41 -15.59
CA THR A 235 4.80 11.24 -15.23
C THR A 235 6.23 11.36 -15.77
N ARG A 236 6.40 11.82 -17.01
CA ARG A 236 7.71 12.00 -17.63
C ARG A 236 8.58 13.01 -16.86
N ASP A 237 8.01 14.16 -16.56
CA ASP A 237 8.75 15.23 -15.93
C ASP A 237 9.05 14.91 -14.46
N ALA A 238 8.09 14.31 -13.78
CA ALA A 238 8.26 13.82 -12.41
C ALA A 238 9.38 12.75 -12.29
N ILE A 239 9.49 11.82 -13.22
CA ILE A 239 10.57 10.82 -13.23
C ILE A 239 11.95 11.50 -13.35
N LYS A 240 12.10 12.50 -14.21
CA LYS A 240 13.36 13.26 -14.31
C LYS A 240 13.70 13.95 -12.98
N ASP A 241 12.72 14.60 -12.38
CA ASP A 241 12.89 15.28 -11.09
C ASP A 241 13.31 14.31 -9.98
N LEU A 242 12.62 13.16 -9.86
CA LEU A 242 12.89 12.15 -8.84
C LEU A 242 14.31 11.57 -8.94
N MET A 243 14.84 11.45 -10.16
CA MET A 243 16.20 10.97 -10.38
C MET A 243 17.29 11.98 -9.98
N CYS A 244 16.93 13.24 -9.78
CA CYS A 244 17.85 14.34 -9.44
C CYS A 244 17.72 14.82 -7.99
N ILE A 245 16.89 14.18 -7.15
CA ILE A 245 16.67 14.60 -5.76
C ILE A 245 17.96 14.46 -4.93
N ASN A 246 18.30 15.53 -4.21
CA ASN A 246 19.48 15.56 -3.33
C ASN A 246 19.23 14.81 -2.02
N ASN A 247 20.26 14.18 -1.46
CA ASN A 247 20.19 13.37 -0.25
C ASN A 247 19.70 14.16 1.00
N ASN A 248 20.03 15.43 1.12
CA ASN A 248 19.61 16.26 2.25
C ASN A 248 18.10 16.41 2.40
N VAL A 249 17.36 16.25 1.29
CA VAL A 249 15.90 16.38 1.26
C VAL A 249 15.21 15.15 1.87
N PHE A 250 15.87 13.98 1.88
CA PHE A 250 15.27 12.76 2.43
C PHE A 250 15.10 12.83 3.94
N LEU A 251 16.14 13.26 4.66
CA LEU A 251 16.08 13.40 6.13
C LEU A 251 14.98 14.39 6.52
N LYS A 252 14.91 15.53 5.83
CA LYS A 252 13.89 16.56 6.04
C LYS A 252 12.48 15.99 5.84
N SER A 253 12.24 15.24 4.76
CA SER A 253 10.95 14.61 4.48
C SER A 253 10.57 13.56 5.52
N LYS A 254 11.50 12.70 5.90
CA LYS A 254 11.31 11.66 6.92
C LYS A 254 10.98 12.28 8.28
N TYR A 255 11.71 13.31 8.70
CA TYR A 255 11.47 14.03 9.94
C TYR A 255 10.08 14.67 9.96
N ALA A 256 9.74 15.42 8.89
CA ALA A 256 8.45 16.10 8.80
C ALA A 256 7.28 15.10 8.82
N LEU A 257 7.38 14.00 8.08
CA LEU A 257 6.37 12.95 8.08
C LEU A 257 6.19 12.35 9.47
N HIS A 258 7.29 11.92 10.09
CA HIS A 258 7.25 11.28 11.40
C HIS A 258 6.65 12.19 12.47
N LYS A 259 7.18 13.43 12.59
CA LYS A 259 6.69 14.39 13.59
C LYS A 259 5.23 14.76 13.38
N SER A 260 4.79 14.88 12.12
CA SER A 260 3.40 15.18 11.80
C SER A 260 2.46 14.03 12.17
N LEU A 261 2.85 12.79 11.89
CA LEU A 261 2.08 11.62 12.28
C LEU A 261 2.01 11.48 13.81
N MET A 262 3.10 11.76 14.52
CA MET A 262 3.10 11.73 15.99
C MET A 262 2.30 12.86 16.63
N SER A 263 2.26 14.05 16.02
CA SER A 263 1.53 15.20 16.56
C SER A 263 0.04 15.21 16.25
N CYS A 264 -0.37 14.65 15.11
CA CYS A 264 -1.75 14.63 14.65
C CYS A 264 -2.38 13.22 14.68
N GLY A 265 -1.56 12.20 14.86
CA GLY A 265 -1.98 10.81 14.93
C GLY A 265 -2.24 10.35 16.36
N PHE A 266 -2.92 9.23 16.49
CA PHE A 266 -3.08 8.49 17.72
C PHE A 266 -2.68 7.02 17.50
N SER A 267 -2.14 6.41 18.54
CA SER A 267 -1.76 4.99 18.49
C SER A 267 -3.00 4.14 18.74
N LEU A 268 -3.33 3.29 17.75
CA LEU A 268 -4.36 2.26 17.94
C LEU A 268 -3.69 0.98 18.46
N PRO A 269 -4.36 0.25 19.39
CA PRO A 269 -3.89 -1.07 19.79
C PRO A 269 -3.81 -2.03 18.60
N ARG A 270 -2.76 -2.85 18.54
CA ARG A 270 -2.48 -3.77 17.42
C ARG A 270 -3.52 -4.85 17.17
N HIS A 271 -4.48 -5.04 18.09
CA HIS A 271 -5.49 -6.10 18.08
C HIS A 271 -6.89 -5.63 17.69
N LEU A 272 -6.99 -4.60 16.85
CA LEU A 272 -8.28 -4.08 16.35
C LEU A 272 -9.14 -5.13 15.63
N ASP A 273 -8.55 -6.21 15.14
CA ASP A 273 -9.27 -7.28 14.43
C ASP A 273 -10.21 -8.09 15.34
N TYR A 274 -10.11 -7.91 16.66
CA TYR A 274 -10.88 -8.63 17.69
C TYR A 274 -11.53 -7.69 18.71
N LEU A 275 -11.71 -6.43 18.35
CA LEU A 275 -12.30 -5.48 19.29
C LEU A 275 -13.78 -5.81 19.50
N ASP A 276 -14.09 -6.15 20.74
CA ASP A 276 -15.45 -6.16 21.26
C ASP A 276 -16.07 -4.76 21.10
N ALA A 277 -17.35 -4.70 20.78
CA ALA A 277 -18.07 -3.43 20.63
C ALA A 277 -17.93 -2.53 21.88
N ASP A 278 -17.82 -3.11 23.07
CA ASP A 278 -17.62 -2.40 24.33
C ASP A 278 -16.23 -1.75 24.45
N TYR A 279 -15.20 -2.36 23.86
CA TYR A 279 -13.87 -1.74 23.76
C TYR A 279 -13.87 -0.56 22.79
N LEU A 280 -14.53 -0.71 21.64
CA LEU A 280 -14.67 0.38 20.66
C LEU A 280 -15.42 1.59 21.25
N VAL A 281 -16.44 1.36 22.06
CA VAL A 281 -17.22 2.43 22.70
C VAL A 281 -16.52 2.99 23.93
N GLY A 282 -15.84 2.14 24.72
CA GLY A 282 -15.19 2.56 25.97
C GLY A 282 -13.80 3.18 25.75
N ASP A 283 -12.87 2.47 25.13
CA ASP A 283 -11.48 2.90 25.06
C ASP A 283 -11.17 3.74 23.82
N LEU A 284 -11.79 3.46 22.67
CA LEU A 284 -11.71 4.36 21.52
C LEU A 284 -12.43 5.69 21.85
N GLY A 285 -13.54 5.63 22.55
CA GLY A 285 -14.23 6.82 23.09
C GLY A 285 -13.32 7.65 24.01
N LYS A 286 -12.53 7.02 24.89
CA LYS A 286 -11.57 7.70 25.76
C LYS A 286 -10.35 8.23 25.00
N ILE A 287 -9.84 7.49 24.02
CA ILE A 287 -8.73 7.92 23.14
C ILE A 287 -9.18 9.09 22.26
N LEU A 288 -10.38 9.01 21.69
CA LEU A 288 -10.95 10.09 20.89
C LEU A 288 -11.41 11.27 21.75
N SER A 289 -11.93 11.07 22.97
CA SER A 289 -12.33 12.15 23.88
C SER A 289 -11.14 12.88 24.51
N GLY A 290 -10.02 12.19 24.77
CA GLY A 290 -8.86 12.80 25.40
C GLY A 290 -8.05 13.78 24.55
N ASN A 291 -8.07 13.68 23.21
CA ASN A 291 -7.24 14.51 22.35
C ASN A 291 -7.92 15.06 21.08
N LEU A 292 -8.99 14.48 20.61
CA LEU A 292 -9.66 14.88 19.37
C LEU A 292 -11.12 15.30 19.58
N TYR A 293 -11.80 14.69 20.55
CA TYR A 293 -13.22 14.92 20.78
C TYR A 293 -13.49 16.33 21.32
N ASP A 294 -12.66 16.82 22.25
CA ASP A 294 -12.82 18.15 22.83
C ASP A 294 -12.45 19.28 21.87
N GLN A 295 -11.52 19.07 20.95
CA GLN A 295 -11.13 20.09 19.98
C GLN A 295 -12.06 20.18 18.76
N TYR A 296 -12.71 19.07 18.36
CA TYR A 296 -13.45 19.02 17.10
C TYR A 296 -14.96 18.89 17.25
N LEU A 297 -15.46 18.17 18.26
CA LEU A 297 -16.90 18.07 18.48
C LEU A 297 -17.50 19.32 19.13
N VAL A 298 -16.77 19.97 20.02
CA VAL A 298 -17.19 21.26 20.60
C VAL A 298 -17.24 22.34 19.52
N LYS A 299 -16.32 22.31 18.56
CA LYS A 299 -16.36 23.24 17.39
C LYS A 299 -17.46 22.89 16.39
N PHE A 300 -17.83 21.62 16.25
CA PHE A 300 -18.87 21.16 15.33
C PHE A 300 -20.28 21.33 15.90
N LEU A 301 -20.45 21.16 17.20
CA LEU A 301 -21.74 21.34 17.91
C LEU A 301 -21.97 22.76 18.43
N GLY A 302 -20.93 23.55 18.57
CA GLY A 302 -21.01 24.96 19.01
C GLY A 302 -21.28 25.97 17.89
N SER A 303 -21.41 25.50 16.64
CA SER A 303 -21.74 26.33 15.47
C SER A 303 -23.17 26.13 14.94
N ARG A 304 -24.08 25.64 15.81
CA ARG A 304 -25.52 25.65 15.52
C ARG A 304 -26.24 26.60 16.44
#